data_67e57053b7f7a402e905158342f3c1db
#
_entry.id   67e57053b7f7a402e905158342f3c1db
#
_cell.length_a   1.000
_cell.length_b   1.000
_cell.length_c   1.000
_cell.angle_alpha   90.00
_cell.angle_beta   90.00
_cell.angle_gamma   90.00
#
_symmetry.space_group_name_H-M   'P 1'
#
loop_
_entity.id
_entity.type
_entity.pdbx_description
1 polymer ?
#
loop_
_entity_poly.entity_id
_entity_poly.type
_entity_poly.pdbx_seq_one_letter_code
_entity_poly.pdbx_strand_id
1 'polypeptide(L)'
;MVRFITDHRDEYGVEPICAVLPIAPSTYHRHRAGQIDPARRSARAQRDDVLRVEIQRVYDAHHQVYGPRTVWKQLRREGIRAARCPVGRVMRGRGVAGVVRGRAWITTTHAADGGRPADLVDRQFVATRPNQLWVADFTYVATWSGFVYVAFVIDVFAHRIVGWRVSASMRTDFVLDALEQAIYARSGTGLTGLVHHSDRGTQYLSMRYSDRLADAGIAPSVGSQGDAFDNALAESVMALFMTEVIRRRGPWRSLEAVEFATLEWVDWFNMRRLLGPIGDVPPAEFEAQYYQQAAVA
;
A
#
# COMPACT_ATOMS: atom_id res chain seq x y z
N MET A 1 34.87 13.79 11.56
CA MET A 1 36.34 13.80 11.40
C MET A 1 36.80 14.47 10.12
N VAL A 2 36.54 13.93 8.91
CA VAL A 2 37.07 14.53 7.65
C VAL A 2 36.69 16.01 7.49
N ARG A 3 35.46 16.40 7.79
CA ARG A 3 35.04 17.82 7.73
C ARG A 3 35.85 18.66 8.70
N PHE A 4 36.03 18.23 9.94
CA PHE A 4 36.84 18.94 10.93
C PHE A 4 38.28 19.17 10.46
N ILE A 5 38.94 18.12 9.89
CA ILE A 5 40.28 18.25 9.32
C ILE A 5 40.25 19.26 8.16
N THR A 6 39.24 19.24 7.31
CA THR A 6 39.12 20.18 6.19
C THR A 6 38.99 21.65 6.68
N ASP A 7 38.23 21.87 7.74
CA ASP A 7 37.93 23.19 8.28
C ASP A 7 39.15 23.79 9.01
N HIS A 8 40.06 22.96 9.56
CA HIS A 8 41.19 23.42 10.39
C HIS A 8 42.58 23.10 9.78
N ARG A 9 42.66 22.50 8.59
CA ARG A 9 43.93 22.07 7.97
C ARG A 9 44.86 23.23 7.64
N ASP A 10 44.31 24.39 7.33
CA ASP A 10 45.09 25.56 6.93
C ASP A 10 45.77 26.27 8.16
N GLU A 11 45.26 25.99 9.36
CA GLU A 11 45.79 26.49 10.63
C GLU A 11 46.76 25.50 11.30
N TYR A 12 46.41 24.22 11.35
CA TYR A 12 47.18 23.22 12.13
C TYR A 12 47.87 22.18 11.28
N GLY A 13 47.60 22.08 9.96
CA GLY A 13 48.08 21.01 9.09
C GLY A 13 47.28 19.71 9.23
N VAL A 14 47.36 18.85 8.21
CA VAL A 14 46.61 17.59 8.16
C VAL A 14 47.23 16.56 9.12
N GLU A 15 48.56 16.37 9.07
CA GLU A 15 49.24 15.36 9.87
C GLU A 15 49.09 15.57 11.38
N PRO A 16 49.29 16.78 11.96
CA PRO A 16 49.08 17.04 13.37
C PRO A 16 47.68 16.76 13.85
N ILE A 17 46.67 17.16 13.04
CA ILE A 17 45.26 16.88 13.37
C ILE A 17 44.98 15.37 13.35
N CYS A 18 45.51 14.68 12.36
CA CYS A 18 45.35 13.23 12.23
C CYS A 18 46.10 12.44 13.33
N ALA A 19 47.17 12.97 13.88
CA ALA A 19 47.86 12.38 15.02
C ALA A 19 47.04 12.39 16.32
N VAL A 20 46.18 13.43 16.48
CA VAL A 20 45.27 13.54 17.61
C VAL A 20 43.95 12.80 17.36
N LEU A 21 43.46 12.80 16.12
CA LEU A 21 42.26 12.10 15.75
C LEU A 21 42.56 10.65 15.30
N PRO A 22 41.71 9.65 15.59
CA PRO A 22 41.96 8.26 15.18
C PRO A 22 41.64 8.06 13.67
N ILE A 23 42.37 8.79 12.80
CA ILE A 23 42.26 8.73 11.35
C ILE A 23 43.62 8.88 10.67
N ALA A 24 43.96 7.97 9.78
CA ALA A 24 45.22 8.09 9.02
C ALA A 24 45.12 9.24 7.98
N PRO A 25 46.22 10.03 7.79
CA PRO A 25 46.28 11.09 6.78
C PRO A 25 45.91 10.58 5.38
N SER A 26 46.35 9.39 5.00
CA SER A 26 46.00 8.75 3.72
C SER A 26 44.50 8.54 3.54
N THR A 27 43.76 8.30 4.63
CA THR A 27 42.29 8.17 4.60
C THR A 27 41.63 9.53 4.32
N TYR A 28 42.13 10.58 4.94
CA TYR A 28 41.71 11.95 4.68
C TYR A 28 41.95 12.34 3.21
N HIS A 29 43.19 12.18 2.71
CA HIS A 29 43.55 12.54 1.34
C HIS A 29 42.74 11.77 0.31
N ARG A 30 42.54 10.45 0.50
CA ARG A 30 41.68 9.64 -0.37
C ARG A 30 40.25 10.12 -0.39
N HIS A 31 39.71 10.47 0.77
CA HIS A 31 38.34 11.00 0.86
C HIS A 31 38.23 12.35 0.15
N ARG A 32 39.22 13.23 0.33
CA ARG A 32 39.29 14.53 -0.32
C ARG A 32 39.43 14.42 -1.83
N ALA A 33 40.32 13.53 -2.30
CA ALA A 33 40.48 13.27 -3.74
C ALA A 33 39.16 12.78 -4.38
N GLY A 34 38.40 11.90 -3.69
CA GLY A 34 37.11 11.43 -4.16
C GLY A 34 35.98 12.46 -4.06
N GLN A 35 36.13 13.55 -3.28
CA GLN A 35 35.22 14.70 -3.29
C GLN A 35 35.47 15.60 -4.49
N ILE A 36 36.75 15.82 -4.85
CA ILE A 36 37.15 16.65 -5.99
C ILE A 36 36.85 15.93 -7.30
N ASP A 37 37.20 14.65 -7.39
CA ASP A 37 36.98 13.82 -8.57
C ASP A 37 36.22 12.53 -8.18
N PRO A 38 34.92 12.44 -8.47
CA PRO A 38 34.11 11.25 -8.16
C PRO A 38 34.64 9.95 -8.78
N ALA A 39 35.39 10.01 -9.90
CA ALA A 39 35.97 8.84 -10.53
C ALA A 39 37.05 8.16 -9.67
N ARG A 40 37.68 8.90 -8.75
CA ARG A 40 38.64 8.37 -7.76
C ARG A 40 38.00 7.68 -6.56
N ARG A 41 36.68 7.67 -6.47
CA ARG A 41 35.96 6.93 -5.42
C ARG A 41 36.05 5.43 -5.70
N SER A 42 35.94 4.62 -4.62
CA SER A 42 35.90 3.17 -4.80
C SER A 42 34.74 2.74 -5.70
N ALA A 43 34.89 1.65 -6.43
CA ALA A 43 33.85 1.08 -7.28
C ALA A 43 32.52 0.83 -6.50
N ARG A 44 32.63 0.51 -5.21
CA ARG A 44 31.48 0.42 -4.32
C ARG A 44 30.80 1.77 -4.14
N ALA A 45 31.56 2.84 -3.87
CA ALA A 45 31.01 4.18 -3.66
C ALA A 45 30.34 4.72 -4.94
N GLN A 46 30.95 4.50 -6.11
CA GLN A 46 30.38 4.89 -7.39
C GLN A 46 29.05 4.16 -7.66
N ARG A 47 29.00 2.84 -7.40
CA ARG A 47 27.74 2.07 -7.50
C ARG A 47 26.70 2.55 -6.51
N ASP A 48 27.09 2.93 -5.29
CA ASP A 48 26.15 3.47 -4.30
C ASP A 48 25.60 4.83 -4.74
N ASP A 49 26.36 5.65 -5.46
CA ASP A 49 25.86 6.93 -5.97
C ASP A 49 24.78 6.73 -7.04
N VAL A 50 25.01 5.82 -7.99
CA VAL A 50 23.98 5.45 -8.99
C VAL A 50 22.75 4.87 -8.29
N LEU A 51 22.96 3.92 -7.37
CA LEU A 51 21.88 3.26 -6.65
C LEU A 51 21.08 4.24 -5.80
N ARG A 52 21.70 5.29 -5.28
CA ARG A 52 21.05 6.37 -4.51
C ARG A 52 20.02 7.13 -5.32
N VAL A 53 20.33 7.44 -6.57
CA VAL A 53 19.42 8.13 -7.50
C VAL A 53 18.21 7.24 -7.80
N GLU A 54 18.45 5.99 -8.15
CA GLU A 54 17.40 5.04 -8.50
C GLU A 54 16.48 4.69 -7.30
N ILE A 55 17.05 4.53 -6.11
CA ILE A 55 16.28 4.32 -4.88
C ILE A 55 15.36 5.52 -4.63
N GLN A 56 15.87 6.75 -4.77
CA GLN A 56 15.06 7.94 -4.56
C GLN A 56 13.92 8.02 -5.57
N ARG A 57 14.22 7.81 -6.85
CA ARG A 57 13.22 7.78 -7.92
C ARG A 57 12.10 6.78 -7.63
N VAL A 58 12.45 5.53 -7.31
CA VAL A 58 11.47 4.49 -6.96
C VAL A 58 10.68 4.88 -5.71
N TYR A 59 11.34 5.40 -4.68
CA TYR A 59 10.69 5.78 -3.44
C TYR A 59 9.66 6.89 -3.65
N ASP A 60 10.00 7.92 -4.44
CA ASP A 60 9.11 9.03 -4.74
C ASP A 60 7.96 8.60 -5.67
N ALA A 61 8.22 7.78 -6.67
CA ALA A 61 7.21 7.25 -7.59
C ALA A 61 6.17 6.35 -6.89
N HIS A 62 6.50 5.82 -5.71
CA HIS A 62 5.63 4.95 -4.92
C HIS A 62 5.17 5.60 -3.61
N HIS A 63 4.80 6.88 -3.67
CA HIS A 63 4.26 7.67 -2.55
C HIS A 63 5.13 7.63 -1.29
N GLN A 64 6.41 7.29 -1.42
CA GLN A 64 7.37 7.19 -0.32
C GLN A 64 6.95 6.18 0.78
N VAL A 65 6.18 5.15 0.45
CA VAL A 65 5.70 4.13 1.40
C VAL A 65 6.56 2.87 1.40
N TYR A 66 7.34 2.62 0.34
CA TYR A 66 8.12 1.41 0.19
C TYR A 66 9.29 1.33 1.16
N GLY A 67 9.37 0.20 1.87
CA GLY A 67 10.56 -0.17 2.63
C GLY A 67 11.65 -0.81 1.74
N PRO A 68 12.86 -1.08 2.31
CA PRO A 68 14.01 -1.54 1.55
C PRO A 68 13.77 -2.83 0.74
N ARG A 69 12.91 -3.73 1.24
CA ARG A 69 12.57 -4.96 0.53
C ARG A 69 11.77 -4.68 -0.74
N THR A 70 10.77 -3.81 -0.65
CA THR A 70 9.88 -3.49 -1.76
C THR A 70 10.60 -2.61 -2.79
N VAL A 71 11.40 -1.62 -2.36
CA VAL A 71 12.28 -0.85 -3.25
C VAL A 71 13.23 -1.78 -4.02
N TRP A 72 13.88 -2.73 -3.34
CA TRP A 72 14.75 -3.70 -4.00
C TRP A 72 14.00 -4.55 -5.04
N LYS A 73 12.77 -5.00 -4.75
CA LYS A 73 11.95 -5.77 -5.68
C LYS A 73 11.57 -4.94 -6.90
N GLN A 74 11.20 -3.68 -6.70
CA GLN A 74 10.86 -2.75 -7.78
C GLN A 74 12.08 -2.49 -8.68
N LEU A 75 13.25 -2.19 -8.12
CA LEU A 75 14.49 -2.03 -8.88
C LEU A 75 14.79 -3.26 -9.76
N ARG A 76 14.62 -4.46 -9.21
CA ARG A 76 14.82 -5.70 -9.98
C ARG A 76 13.83 -5.86 -11.14
N ARG A 77 12.57 -5.49 -10.94
CA ARG A 77 11.54 -5.47 -12.00
C ARG A 77 11.91 -4.54 -13.14
N GLU A 78 12.54 -3.43 -12.83
CA GLU A 78 13.04 -2.43 -13.79
C GLU A 78 14.41 -2.81 -14.40
N GLY A 79 14.93 -4.00 -14.13
CA GLY A 79 16.19 -4.48 -14.68
C GLY A 79 17.45 -3.97 -13.94
N ILE A 80 17.30 -3.20 -12.87
CA ILE A 80 18.42 -2.68 -12.09
C ILE A 80 18.95 -3.76 -11.16
N ARG A 81 20.17 -4.25 -11.44
CA ARG A 81 20.83 -5.30 -10.66
C ARG A 81 21.44 -4.73 -9.38
N ALA A 82 20.76 -4.95 -8.27
CA ALA A 82 21.26 -4.61 -6.94
C ALA A 82 20.92 -5.74 -5.96
N ALA A 83 21.82 -5.99 -4.99
CA ALA A 83 21.50 -6.87 -3.87
C ALA A 83 20.68 -6.12 -2.81
N ARG A 84 19.87 -6.85 -2.01
CA ARG A 84 18.98 -6.25 -1.00
C ARG A 84 19.76 -5.45 0.08
N CYS A 85 20.92 -5.98 0.52
CA CYS A 85 21.70 -5.34 1.59
C CYS A 85 22.23 -3.94 1.23
N PRO A 86 22.84 -3.70 0.02
CA PRO A 86 23.17 -2.36 -0.45
C PRO A 86 21.97 -1.40 -0.47
N VAL A 87 20.81 -1.84 -0.98
CA VAL A 87 19.58 -1.00 -0.99
C VAL A 87 19.22 -0.57 0.43
N GLY A 88 19.13 -1.53 1.38
CA GLY A 88 18.81 -1.23 2.76
C GLY A 88 19.83 -0.31 3.44
N ARG A 89 21.12 -0.46 3.13
CA ARG A 89 22.19 0.38 3.66
C ARG A 89 22.10 1.83 3.12
N VAL A 90 21.89 1.97 1.82
CA VAL A 90 21.76 3.29 1.18
C VAL A 90 20.54 4.02 1.68
N MET A 91 19.37 3.36 1.79
CA MET A 91 18.15 3.94 2.35
C MET A 91 18.37 4.42 3.79
N ARG A 92 18.98 3.56 4.64
CA ARG A 92 19.28 3.91 6.05
C ARG A 92 20.22 5.12 6.15
N GLY A 93 21.26 5.16 5.31
CA GLY A 93 22.22 6.28 5.27
C GLY A 93 21.61 7.61 4.86
N ARG A 94 20.42 7.60 4.25
CA ARG A 94 19.65 8.79 3.87
C ARG A 94 18.50 9.10 4.83
N GLY A 95 18.28 8.28 5.85
CA GLY A 95 17.11 8.41 6.71
C GLY A 95 15.78 8.05 6.01
N VAL A 96 15.83 7.34 4.87
CA VAL A 96 14.65 6.93 4.12
C VAL A 96 14.15 5.59 4.64
N ALA A 97 12.89 5.53 5.06
CA ALA A 97 12.26 4.33 5.60
C ALA A 97 10.86 4.11 5.00
N GLY A 98 10.47 2.85 4.90
CA GLY A 98 9.10 2.50 4.53
C GLY A 98 8.12 2.79 5.65
N VAL A 99 6.86 2.90 5.28
CA VAL A 99 5.76 3.09 6.24
C VAL A 99 5.49 1.77 6.96
N VAL A 100 5.41 1.82 8.30
CA VAL A 100 5.13 0.68 9.15
C VAL A 100 3.70 0.78 9.67
N ARG A 101 2.94 -0.33 9.62
CA ARG A 101 1.60 -0.39 10.23
C ARG A 101 1.71 -0.13 11.73
N GLY A 102 0.92 0.81 12.24
CA GLY A 102 0.72 0.99 13.67
C GLY A 102 -0.13 -0.16 14.28
N ARG A 103 -0.36 -0.13 15.59
CA ARG A 103 -1.31 -1.05 16.25
C ARG A 103 -2.71 -0.85 15.66
N ALA A 104 -3.39 -1.97 15.37
CA ALA A 104 -4.78 -1.96 14.97
C ALA A 104 -5.65 -1.49 16.15
N TRP A 105 -6.62 -0.59 15.88
CA TRP A 105 -7.66 -0.21 16.83
C TRP A 105 -8.92 -0.98 16.45
N ILE A 106 -9.53 -1.69 17.40
CA ILE A 106 -10.81 -2.38 17.20
C ILE A 106 -11.91 -1.34 17.37
N THR A 107 -12.71 -1.10 16.34
CA THR A 107 -13.73 -0.04 16.29
C THR A 107 -15.15 -0.54 16.07
N THR A 108 -15.39 -1.86 16.07
CA THR A 108 -16.69 -2.45 15.73
C THR A 108 -17.65 -2.49 16.90
N THR A 109 -18.84 -1.87 16.75
CA THR A 109 -19.97 -1.98 17.70
C THR A 109 -21.01 -2.94 17.10
N HIS A 110 -21.43 -3.94 17.86
CA HIS A 110 -22.27 -5.03 17.38
C HIS A 110 -23.76 -4.64 17.23
N ALA A 111 -24.41 -5.13 16.17
CA ALA A 111 -25.86 -5.05 15.96
C ALA A 111 -26.58 -6.33 16.43
N ALA A 112 -27.84 -6.21 16.88
CA ALA A 112 -28.66 -7.31 17.39
C ALA A 112 -29.14 -8.30 16.29
N ASP A 113 -29.46 -9.55 16.68
CA ASP A 113 -29.84 -10.64 15.76
C ASP A 113 -31.18 -10.47 15.06
N GLY A 114 -31.21 -10.66 13.73
CA GLY A 114 -32.39 -10.73 12.88
C GLY A 114 -32.03 -11.29 11.50
N GLY A 115 -32.80 -12.21 10.95
CA GLY A 115 -32.78 -12.89 9.63
C GLY A 115 -31.64 -12.56 8.67
N ARG A 116 -30.48 -13.20 8.80
CA ARG A 116 -29.24 -12.82 8.15
C ARG A 116 -28.76 -13.85 7.13
N PRO A 117 -28.03 -13.44 6.06
CA PRO A 117 -27.30 -14.37 5.20
C PRO A 117 -26.33 -15.22 5.99
N ALA A 118 -26.11 -16.48 5.57
CA ALA A 118 -25.14 -17.37 6.17
C ALA A 118 -23.71 -16.92 5.80
N ASP A 119 -22.73 -17.26 6.64
CA ASP A 119 -21.32 -17.16 6.29
C ASP A 119 -20.98 -18.26 5.26
N LEU A 120 -20.69 -17.85 4.03
CA LEU A 120 -20.30 -18.74 2.94
C LEU A 120 -18.78 -18.83 2.77
N VAL A 121 -18.02 -18.04 3.51
CA VAL A 121 -16.57 -17.91 3.35
C VAL A 121 -15.80 -18.76 4.35
N ASP A 122 -16.34 -18.94 5.56
CA ASP A 122 -15.72 -19.72 6.63
C ASP A 122 -14.21 -19.42 6.79
N ARG A 123 -13.83 -18.12 6.80
CA ARG A 123 -12.45 -17.63 6.89
C ARG A 123 -11.53 -18.03 5.73
N GLN A 124 -12.04 -18.65 4.69
CA GLN A 124 -11.27 -19.04 3.52
C GLN A 124 -11.26 -17.95 2.45
N PHE A 125 -10.52 -16.86 2.70
CA PHE A 125 -10.35 -15.76 1.73
C PHE A 125 -9.41 -16.16 0.60
N VAL A 126 -9.79 -17.23 -0.13
CA VAL A 126 -9.05 -17.74 -1.27
C VAL A 126 -9.98 -17.78 -2.48
N ALA A 127 -9.53 -17.19 -3.57
CA ALA A 127 -10.21 -17.26 -4.85
C ALA A 127 -9.25 -17.80 -5.93
N THR A 128 -9.76 -18.64 -6.83
CA THR A 128 -8.97 -19.22 -7.92
C THR A 128 -9.14 -18.47 -9.23
N ARG A 129 -10.10 -17.57 -9.30
CA ARG A 129 -10.40 -16.73 -10.47
C ARG A 129 -10.91 -15.35 -10.05
N PRO A 130 -10.79 -14.33 -10.91
CA PRO A 130 -11.46 -13.05 -10.70
C PRO A 130 -12.98 -13.20 -10.56
N ASN A 131 -13.62 -12.32 -9.82
CA ASN A 131 -15.06 -12.30 -9.58
C ASN A 131 -15.62 -13.59 -8.98
N GLN A 132 -14.83 -14.29 -8.16
CA GLN A 132 -15.31 -15.44 -7.39
C GLN A 132 -15.76 -15.02 -6.00
N LEU A 133 -15.00 -14.15 -5.36
CA LEU A 133 -15.27 -13.62 -4.03
C LEU A 133 -14.88 -12.16 -3.97
N TRP A 134 -15.81 -11.31 -3.57
CA TRP A 134 -15.54 -9.93 -3.18
C TRP A 134 -15.70 -9.77 -1.68
N VAL A 135 -14.85 -8.96 -1.09
CA VAL A 135 -14.95 -8.54 0.32
C VAL A 135 -15.15 -7.02 0.37
N ALA A 136 -16.00 -6.57 1.28
CA ALA A 136 -16.26 -5.15 1.47
C ALA A 136 -16.09 -4.75 2.93
N ASP A 137 -15.57 -3.54 3.12
CA ASP A 137 -15.41 -2.92 4.43
C ASP A 137 -15.42 -1.39 4.26
N PHE A 138 -15.63 -0.65 5.36
CA PHE A 138 -15.52 0.79 5.39
C PHE A 138 -14.83 1.29 6.65
N THR A 139 -14.27 2.49 6.56
CA THR A 139 -13.65 3.19 7.69
C THR A 139 -14.11 4.64 7.74
N TYR A 140 -13.78 5.34 8.81
CA TYR A 140 -14.01 6.76 8.94
C TYR A 140 -12.70 7.54 9.06
N VAL A 141 -12.72 8.77 8.57
CA VAL A 141 -11.62 9.72 8.57
C VAL A 141 -12.10 11.01 9.23
N ALA A 142 -11.39 11.46 10.26
CA ALA A 142 -11.66 12.77 10.86
C ALA A 142 -11.13 13.87 9.95
N THR A 143 -11.99 14.83 9.63
CA THR A 143 -11.65 16.06 8.89
C THR A 143 -12.04 17.29 9.70
N TRP A 144 -11.62 18.46 9.28
CA TRP A 144 -12.03 19.70 9.93
C TRP A 144 -13.52 20.00 9.79
N SER A 145 -14.17 19.44 8.76
CA SER A 145 -15.62 19.57 8.50
C SER A 145 -16.46 18.42 9.08
N GLY A 146 -15.88 17.54 9.89
CA GLY A 146 -16.53 16.38 10.48
C GLY A 146 -15.96 15.04 10.01
N PHE A 147 -16.69 13.96 10.29
CA PHE A 147 -16.27 12.63 9.84
C PHE A 147 -16.66 12.40 8.38
N VAL A 148 -15.75 11.74 7.67
CA VAL A 148 -15.92 11.25 6.31
C VAL A 148 -15.76 9.74 6.32
N TYR A 149 -16.56 9.02 5.54
CA TYR A 149 -16.56 7.55 5.46
C TYR A 149 -15.97 7.11 4.13
N VAL A 150 -15.16 6.07 4.14
CA VAL A 150 -14.52 5.49 2.94
C VAL A 150 -14.83 4.02 2.90
N ALA A 151 -15.51 3.55 1.83
CA ALA A 151 -15.82 2.15 1.58
C ALA A 151 -14.96 1.62 0.44
N PHE A 152 -14.56 0.34 0.55
CA PHE A 152 -13.92 -0.41 -0.52
C PHE A 152 -14.65 -1.72 -0.76
N VAL A 153 -14.72 -2.12 -2.05
CA VAL A 153 -15.06 -3.47 -2.51
C VAL A 153 -13.81 -4.04 -3.19
N ILE A 154 -13.36 -5.21 -2.75
CA ILE A 154 -12.08 -5.79 -3.12
C ILE A 154 -12.28 -7.19 -3.68
N ASP A 155 -11.79 -7.46 -4.87
CA ASP A 155 -11.73 -8.80 -5.45
C ASP A 155 -10.59 -9.59 -4.77
N VAL A 156 -10.93 -10.71 -4.15
CA VAL A 156 -10.02 -11.53 -3.34
C VAL A 156 -8.94 -12.17 -4.20
N PHE A 157 -9.22 -12.52 -5.46
CA PHE A 157 -8.27 -13.19 -6.34
C PHE A 157 -6.98 -12.39 -6.53
N ALA A 158 -7.12 -11.14 -6.94
CA ALA A 158 -5.99 -10.26 -7.23
C ALA A 158 -5.75 -9.21 -6.13
N HIS A 159 -6.54 -9.20 -5.06
CA HIS A 159 -6.58 -8.12 -4.06
C HIS A 159 -6.88 -6.74 -4.69
N ARG A 160 -7.57 -6.72 -5.83
CA ARG A 160 -7.88 -5.52 -6.58
C ARG A 160 -9.08 -4.79 -5.99
N ILE A 161 -8.96 -3.50 -5.75
CA ILE A 161 -10.09 -2.65 -5.37
C ILE A 161 -10.93 -2.42 -6.63
N VAL A 162 -12.15 -2.95 -6.65
CA VAL A 162 -13.06 -2.91 -7.80
C VAL A 162 -14.14 -1.86 -7.66
N GLY A 163 -14.41 -1.42 -6.43
CA GLY A 163 -15.31 -0.31 -6.14
C GLY A 163 -14.88 0.43 -4.87
N TRP A 164 -15.17 1.73 -4.83
CA TRP A 164 -14.90 2.56 -3.68
C TRP A 164 -15.78 3.81 -3.66
N ARG A 165 -16.02 4.34 -2.46
CA ARG A 165 -16.77 5.59 -2.29
C ARG A 165 -16.29 6.35 -1.08
N VAL A 166 -16.30 7.68 -1.16
CA VAL A 166 -16.12 8.60 -0.04
C VAL A 166 -17.41 9.37 0.18
N SER A 167 -17.86 9.49 1.44
CA SER A 167 -19.14 10.15 1.77
C SER A 167 -19.08 10.87 3.11
N ALA A 168 -19.80 11.96 3.27
CA ALA A 168 -20.03 12.62 4.56
C ALA A 168 -21.10 11.88 5.40
N SER A 169 -21.80 10.90 4.85
CA SER A 169 -22.89 10.18 5.50
C SER A 169 -22.62 8.68 5.54
N MET A 170 -22.85 8.06 6.70
CA MET A 170 -22.72 6.61 6.92
C MET A 170 -24.02 5.85 6.53
N ARG A 171 -24.88 6.42 5.71
CA ARG A 171 -26.12 5.75 5.25
C ARG A 171 -25.77 4.64 4.25
N THR A 172 -26.69 3.70 4.07
CA THR A 172 -26.54 2.58 3.12
C THR A 172 -26.15 3.02 1.71
N ASP A 173 -26.59 4.21 1.28
CA ASP A 173 -26.32 4.72 -0.07
C ASP A 173 -24.81 4.77 -0.40
N PHE A 174 -23.94 5.08 0.57
CA PHE A 174 -22.51 5.18 0.27
C PHE A 174 -21.83 3.82 0.02
N VAL A 175 -22.23 2.77 0.73
CA VAL A 175 -21.73 1.40 0.48
C VAL A 175 -22.36 0.83 -0.78
N LEU A 176 -23.59 1.20 -1.08
CA LEU A 176 -24.29 0.84 -2.30
C LEU A 176 -23.60 1.46 -3.52
N ASP A 177 -23.20 2.73 -3.47
CA ASP A 177 -22.47 3.40 -4.54
C ASP A 177 -21.12 2.69 -4.85
N ALA A 178 -20.42 2.23 -3.80
CA ALA A 178 -19.19 1.44 -3.99
C ALA A 178 -19.46 0.08 -4.66
N LEU A 179 -20.57 -0.57 -4.30
CA LEU A 179 -21.01 -1.82 -4.94
C LEU A 179 -21.42 -1.60 -6.40
N GLU A 180 -22.17 -0.54 -6.70
CA GLU A 180 -22.57 -0.19 -8.06
C GLU A 180 -21.36 0.06 -8.95
N GLN A 181 -20.37 0.79 -8.45
CA GLN A 181 -19.11 1.00 -9.16
C GLN A 181 -18.40 -0.34 -9.47
N ALA A 182 -18.36 -1.27 -8.48
CA ALA A 182 -17.76 -2.58 -8.66
C ALA A 182 -18.51 -3.41 -9.72
N ILE A 183 -19.84 -3.45 -9.67
CA ILE A 183 -20.67 -4.15 -10.64
C ILE A 183 -20.47 -3.57 -12.04
N TYR A 184 -20.47 -2.24 -12.17
CA TYR A 184 -20.24 -1.57 -13.44
C TYR A 184 -18.84 -1.86 -14.01
N ALA A 185 -17.82 -1.76 -13.17
CA ALA A 185 -16.42 -2.03 -13.57
C ALA A 185 -16.20 -3.48 -14.02
N ARG A 186 -17.08 -4.41 -13.62
CA ARG A 186 -17.00 -5.85 -13.91
C ARG A 186 -18.08 -6.35 -14.88
N SER A 187 -18.93 -5.48 -15.41
CA SER A 187 -20.04 -5.87 -16.29
C SER A 187 -19.61 -6.66 -17.53
N GLY A 188 -18.40 -6.42 -18.05
CA GLY A 188 -17.85 -7.14 -19.21
C GLY A 188 -17.19 -8.49 -18.91
N THR A 189 -16.98 -8.84 -17.63
CA THR A 189 -16.22 -10.06 -17.24
C THR A 189 -17.08 -11.15 -16.59
N GLY A 190 -18.39 -10.89 -16.43
CA GLY A 190 -19.36 -11.81 -15.82
C GLY A 190 -19.23 -11.89 -14.30
N LEU A 191 -20.38 -11.97 -13.63
CA LEU A 191 -20.50 -12.06 -12.17
C LEU A 191 -21.10 -13.40 -11.71
N THR A 192 -21.23 -14.36 -12.60
CA THR A 192 -21.86 -15.64 -12.29
C THR A 192 -21.10 -16.39 -11.20
N GLY A 193 -21.81 -16.74 -10.11
CA GLY A 193 -21.27 -17.45 -8.97
C GLY A 193 -20.38 -16.57 -8.07
N LEU A 194 -20.47 -15.24 -8.19
CA LEU A 194 -19.80 -14.32 -7.29
C LEU A 194 -20.44 -14.35 -5.90
N VAL A 195 -19.62 -14.46 -4.88
CA VAL A 195 -19.99 -14.25 -3.48
C VAL A 195 -19.50 -12.88 -3.04
N HIS A 196 -20.37 -12.10 -2.42
CA HIS A 196 -20.02 -10.83 -1.79
C HIS A 196 -20.07 -10.97 -0.27
N HIS A 197 -18.91 -10.85 0.37
CA HIS A 197 -18.78 -10.97 1.81
C HIS A 197 -18.51 -9.61 2.46
N SER A 198 -19.21 -9.33 3.56
CA SER A 198 -19.02 -8.12 4.35
C SER A 198 -19.05 -8.44 5.85
N ASP A 199 -18.64 -7.48 6.66
CA ASP A 199 -18.88 -7.52 8.09
C ASP A 199 -20.40 -7.38 8.42
N ARG A 200 -20.72 -7.44 9.70
CA ARG A 200 -22.11 -7.29 10.21
C ARG A 200 -22.57 -5.83 10.33
N GLY A 201 -22.00 -4.91 9.60
CA GLY A 201 -22.44 -3.53 9.58
C GLY A 201 -23.91 -3.41 9.14
N THR A 202 -24.70 -2.57 9.82
CA THR A 202 -26.13 -2.35 9.50
C THR A 202 -26.34 -1.87 8.07
N GLN A 203 -25.34 -1.22 7.50
CA GLN A 203 -25.34 -0.72 6.11
C GLN A 203 -25.40 -1.86 5.10
N TYR A 204 -24.64 -2.92 5.31
CA TYR A 204 -24.58 -4.11 4.45
C TYR A 204 -25.77 -5.05 4.65
N LEU A 205 -26.44 -4.97 5.79
CA LEU A 205 -27.66 -5.76 6.12
C LEU A 205 -28.94 -5.05 5.71
N SER A 206 -28.86 -3.87 5.12
CA SER A 206 -30.06 -3.14 4.69
C SER A 206 -30.76 -3.88 3.54
N MET A 207 -32.08 -3.82 3.50
CA MET A 207 -32.91 -4.43 2.46
C MET A 207 -32.45 -3.97 1.06
N ARG A 208 -32.23 -2.67 0.87
CA ARG A 208 -31.76 -2.12 -0.43
C ARG A 208 -30.42 -2.70 -0.90
N TYR A 209 -29.51 -2.97 0.02
CA TYR A 209 -28.21 -3.56 -0.32
C TYR A 209 -28.37 -5.04 -0.71
N SER A 210 -29.19 -5.78 0.05
CA SER A 210 -29.48 -7.20 -0.22
C SER A 210 -30.24 -7.38 -1.52
N ASP A 211 -31.26 -6.55 -1.78
CA ASP A 211 -32.03 -6.55 -3.05
C ASP A 211 -31.09 -6.29 -4.23
N ARG A 212 -30.18 -5.34 -4.09
CA ARG A 212 -29.24 -5.02 -5.18
C ARG A 212 -28.25 -6.15 -5.50
N LEU A 213 -27.79 -6.87 -4.48
CA LEU A 213 -26.98 -8.09 -4.69
C LEU A 213 -27.79 -9.16 -5.43
N ALA A 214 -29.05 -9.38 -5.02
CA ALA A 214 -29.94 -10.33 -5.65
C ALA A 214 -30.22 -9.98 -7.13
N ASP A 215 -30.50 -8.71 -7.42
CA ASP A 215 -30.70 -8.21 -8.79
C ASP A 215 -29.48 -8.43 -9.69
N ALA A 216 -28.28 -8.37 -9.11
CA ALA A 216 -27.03 -8.61 -9.82
C ALA A 216 -26.65 -10.10 -9.88
N GLY A 217 -27.45 -11.01 -9.28
CA GLY A 217 -27.13 -12.43 -9.19
C GLY A 217 -25.92 -12.75 -8.31
N ILE A 218 -25.61 -11.89 -7.33
CA ILE A 218 -24.49 -12.00 -6.42
C ILE A 218 -24.96 -12.61 -5.09
N ALA A 219 -24.33 -13.70 -4.64
CA ALA A 219 -24.67 -14.33 -3.39
C ALA A 219 -24.14 -13.53 -2.19
N PRO A 220 -25.00 -13.07 -1.25
CA PRO A 220 -24.54 -12.40 -0.04
C PRO A 220 -23.94 -13.40 0.95
N SER A 221 -22.86 -12.96 1.62
CA SER A 221 -22.25 -13.67 2.75
C SER A 221 -21.92 -12.66 3.84
N VAL A 222 -22.14 -13.03 5.10
CA VAL A 222 -21.88 -12.16 6.26
C VAL A 222 -21.11 -12.92 7.32
N GLY A 223 -20.05 -12.31 7.82
CA GLY A 223 -19.17 -12.90 8.82
C GLY A 223 -19.88 -13.35 10.12
N SER A 224 -19.25 -14.23 10.89
CA SER A 224 -19.75 -14.74 12.16
C SER A 224 -19.69 -13.67 13.27
N GLN A 225 -20.31 -13.95 14.43
CA GLN A 225 -20.41 -12.94 15.49
C GLN A 225 -19.10 -12.81 16.27
N GLY A 226 -18.50 -11.60 16.24
CA GLY A 226 -17.40 -11.24 17.15
C GLY A 226 -16.01 -11.71 16.74
N ASP A 227 -15.80 -12.15 15.52
CA ASP A 227 -14.50 -12.61 15.06
C ASP A 227 -13.84 -11.59 14.12
N ALA A 228 -12.73 -11.02 14.58
CA ALA A 228 -11.90 -10.06 13.81
C ALA A 228 -11.23 -10.69 12.57
N PHE A 229 -11.30 -11.99 12.38
CA PHE A 229 -10.71 -12.67 11.24
C PHE A 229 -11.68 -12.86 10.07
N ASP A 230 -12.97 -12.59 10.28
CA ASP A 230 -14.02 -12.83 9.28
C ASP A 230 -13.98 -11.88 8.08
N ASN A 231 -13.17 -10.80 8.11
CA ASN A 231 -12.95 -9.90 6.97
C ASN A 231 -11.48 -9.45 6.84
N ALA A 232 -10.55 -10.34 7.19
CA ALA A 232 -9.12 -10.02 7.35
C ALA A 232 -8.47 -9.38 6.10
N LEU A 233 -8.92 -9.72 4.89
CA LEU A 233 -8.40 -9.12 3.65
C LEU A 233 -8.83 -7.65 3.52
N ALA A 234 -10.13 -7.37 3.67
CA ALA A 234 -10.64 -6.01 3.58
C ALA A 234 -10.03 -5.13 4.69
N GLU A 235 -9.97 -5.62 5.92
CA GLU A 235 -9.28 -4.94 7.04
C GLU A 235 -7.80 -4.67 6.71
N SER A 236 -7.13 -5.62 6.05
CA SER A 236 -5.72 -5.45 5.65
C SER A 236 -5.54 -4.35 4.63
N VAL A 237 -6.39 -4.26 3.61
CA VAL A 237 -6.36 -3.19 2.60
C VAL A 237 -6.72 -1.85 3.24
N MET A 238 -7.75 -1.84 4.10
CA MET A 238 -8.15 -0.65 4.84
C MET A 238 -7.02 -0.13 5.75
N ALA A 239 -6.32 -1.02 6.45
CA ALA A 239 -5.18 -0.66 7.29
C ALA A 239 -4.00 -0.08 6.46
N LEU A 240 -3.78 -0.56 5.24
CA LEU A 240 -2.82 0.04 4.31
C LEU A 240 -3.24 1.45 3.93
N PHE A 241 -4.48 1.66 3.50
CA PHE A 241 -5.03 2.98 3.19
C PHE A 241 -4.88 3.96 4.36
N MET A 242 -5.32 3.56 5.54
CA MET A 242 -5.20 4.38 6.76
C MET A 242 -3.75 4.76 7.07
N THR A 243 -2.81 3.84 6.85
CA THR A 243 -1.39 4.05 7.19
C THR A 243 -0.65 4.84 6.11
N GLU A 244 -0.89 4.50 4.84
CA GLU A 244 -0.15 5.05 3.69
C GLU A 244 -0.68 6.43 3.26
N VAL A 245 -1.98 6.70 3.49
CA VAL A 245 -2.64 7.95 3.08
C VAL A 245 -3.08 8.76 4.29
N ILE A 246 -4.04 8.23 5.06
CA ILE A 246 -4.79 9.06 6.01
C ILE A 246 -3.90 9.59 7.13
N ARG A 247 -3.15 8.72 7.81
CA ARG A 247 -2.26 9.14 8.92
C ARG A 247 -1.04 9.92 8.44
N ARG A 248 -0.62 9.69 7.20
CA ARG A 248 0.61 10.29 6.68
C ARG A 248 0.42 11.67 6.09
N ARG A 249 -0.72 11.88 5.37
CA ARG A 249 -0.98 13.13 4.64
C ARG A 249 -1.86 14.11 5.42
N GLY A 250 -2.46 13.69 6.55
CA GLY A 250 -3.29 14.55 7.39
C GLY A 250 -2.53 15.73 8.01
N PRO A 251 -3.23 16.68 8.60
CA PRO A 251 -4.68 16.69 8.84
C PRO A 251 -5.51 16.97 7.59
N TRP A 252 -6.73 16.37 7.53
CA TRP A 252 -7.64 16.48 6.38
C TRP A 252 -8.60 17.65 6.55
N ARG A 253 -8.79 18.44 5.50
CA ARG A 253 -9.62 19.66 5.56
C ARG A 253 -11.08 19.37 5.23
N SER A 254 -11.35 18.57 4.20
CA SER A 254 -12.68 18.34 3.66
C SER A 254 -12.85 16.93 3.11
N LEU A 255 -14.09 16.58 2.72
CA LEU A 255 -14.45 15.37 2.01
C LEU A 255 -13.68 15.25 0.68
N GLU A 256 -13.67 16.32 -0.11
CA GLU A 256 -13.04 16.33 -1.44
C GLU A 256 -11.53 16.05 -1.35
N ALA A 257 -10.88 16.54 -0.30
CA ALA A 257 -9.46 16.26 -0.08
C ALA A 257 -9.21 14.77 0.19
N VAL A 258 -10.09 14.11 0.95
CA VAL A 258 -10.03 12.66 1.21
C VAL A 258 -10.38 11.89 -0.06
N GLU A 259 -11.42 12.30 -0.80
CA GLU A 259 -11.86 11.66 -2.03
C GLU A 259 -10.77 11.67 -3.11
N PHE A 260 -10.14 12.82 -3.34
CA PHE A 260 -9.03 12.93 -4.30
C PHE A 260 -7.84 12.05 -3.90
N ALA A 261 -7.46 12.06 -2.62
CA ALA A 261 -6.37 11.22 -2.13
C ALA A 261 -6.70 9.71 -2.20
N THR A 262 -7.98 9.35 -2.04
CA THR A 262 -8.46 7.98 -2.21
C THR A 262 -8.37 7.55 -3.66
N LEU A 263 -8.81 8.41 -4.60
CA LEU A 263 -8.71 8.17 -6.04
C LEU A 263 -7.25 7.89 -6.46
N GLU A 264 -6.33 8.78 -6.09
CA GLU A 264 -4.91 8.63 -6.38
C GLU A 264 -4.33 7.32 -5.82
N TRP A 265 -4.70 7.00 -4.58
CA TRP A 265 -4.17 5.81 -3.91
C TRP A 265 -4.76 4.53 -4.50
N VAL A 266 -6.04 4.48 -4.83
CA VAL A 266 -6.69 3.31 -5.45
C VAL A 266 -6.10 3.04 -6.83
N ASP A 267 -5.89 4.07 -7.66
CA ASP A 267 -5.20 3.93 -8.95
C ASP A 267 -3.80 3.35 -8.76
N TRP A 268 -3.01 3.97 -7.90
CA TRP A 268 -1.65 3.50 -7.62
C TRP A 268 -1.63 2.10 -7.01
N PHE A 269 -2.54 1.80 -6.07
CA PHE A 269 -2.66 0.50 -5.43
C PHE A 269 -2.94 -0.60 -6.45
N ASN A 270 -3.88 -0.39 -7.34
CA ASN A 270 -4.28 -1.36 -8.35
C ASN A 270 -3.23 -1.52 -9.45
N MET A 271 -2.63 -0.42 -9.92
CA MET A 271 -1.83 -0.41 -11.14
C MET A 271 -0.33 -0.51 -10.89
N ARG A 272 0.17 -0.15 -9.69
CA ARG A 272 1.61 0.00 -9.45
C ARG A 272 2.10 -0.59 -8.13
N ARG A 273 1.25 -0.75 -7.13
CA ARG A 273 1.67 -1.24 -5.81
C ARG A 273 2.02 -2.72 -5.85
N LEU A 274 3.24 -3.07 -5.45
CA LEU A 274 3.66 -4.46 -5.32
C LEU A 274 3.03 -5.08 -4.07
N LEU A 275 2.31 -6.18 -4.24
CA LEU A 275 1.68 -6.95 -3.16
C LEU A 275 2.35 -8.31 -2.99
N GLY A 276 2.90 -8.55 -1.80
CA GLY A 276 3.58 -9.81 -1.46
C GLY A 276 2.72 -11.06 -1.63
N PRO A 277 1.45 -11.07 -1.17
CA PRO A 277 0.57 -12.24 -1.27
C PRO A 277 0.33 -12.75 -2.70
N ILE A 278 0.39 -11.88 -3.70
CA ILE A 278 0.19 -12.22 -5.11
C ILE A 278 1.50 -12.23 -5.93
N GLY A 279 2.65 -12.44 -5.28
CA GLY A 279 3.94 -12.61 -5.97
C GLY A 279 4.71 -11.33 -6.23
N ASP A 280 4.44 -10.24 -5.49
CA ASP A 280 5.11 -8.95 -5.64
C ASP A 280 4.88 -8.29 -7.02
N VAL A 281 3.66 -8.40 -7.49
CA VAL A 281 3.14 -7.71 -8.68
C VAL A 281 1.96 -6.82 -8.29
N PRO A 282 1.59 -5.83 -9.12
CA PRO A 282 0.37 -5.05 -8.92
C PRO A 282 -0.91 -5.90 -9.12
N PRO A 283 -2.01 -5.59 -8.42
CA PRO A 283 -3.30 -6.27 -8.58
C PRO A 283 -3.78 -6.40 -10.02
N ALA A 284 -3.74 -5.31 -10.79
CA ALA A 284 -4.18 -5.31 -12.18
C ALA A 284 -3.29 -6.18 -13.08
N GLU A 285 -1.98 -6.22 -12.83
CA GLU A 285 -1.05 -7.07 -13.57
C GLU A 285 -1.29 -8.55 -13.28
N PHE A 286 -1.50 -8.91 -12.00
CA PHE A 286 -1.82 -10.28 -11.61
C PHE A 286 -3.11 -10.78 -12.26
N GLU A 287 -4.14 -9.95 -12.28
CA GLU A 287 -5.41 -10.28 -12.93
C GLU A 287 -5.25 -10.39 -14.46
N ALA A 288 -4.49 -9.50 -15.08
CA ALA A 288 -4.24 -9.56 -16.53
C ALA A 288 -3.51 -10.85 -16.93
N GLN A 289 -2.57 -11.32 -16.11
CA GLN A 289 -1.88 -12.60 -16.34
C GLN A 289 -2.86 -13.79 -16.34
N TYR A 290 -3.85 -13.79 -15.45
CA TYR A 290 -4.89 -14.82 -15.44
C TYR A 290 -5.67 -14.87 -16.75
N TYR A 291 -6.16 -13.72 -17.24
CA TYR A 291 -6.92 -13.67 -18.49
C TYR A 291 -6.06 -14.03 -19.71
N GLN A 292 -4.78 -13.67 -19.72
CA GLN A 292 -3.86 -14.08 -20.78
C GLN A 292 -3.67 -15.60 -20.81
N GLN A 293 -3.49 -16.23 -19.65
CA GLN A 293 -3.36 -17.69 -19.55
C GLN A 293 -4.65 -18.40 -19.96
N ALA A 294 -5.81 -17.91 -19.52
CA ALA A 294 -7.12 -18.46 -19.89
C ALA A 294 -7.44 -18.32 -21.38
N ALA A 295 -6.89 -17.31 -22.06
CA ALA A 295 -7.08 -17.14 -23.51
C ALA A 295 -6.21 -18.07 -24.36
N VAL A 296 -5.18 -18.70 -23.78
CA VAL A 296 -4.24 -19.61 -24.45
C VAL A 296 -4.56 -21.07 -24.17
N ALA A 297 -5.33 -21.35 -23.13
CA ALA A 297 -5.79 -22.70 -22.75
C ALA A 297 -7.09 -23.09 -23.46
#